data_2f4cfb38930ec13825226a8862ae47a8
#
_entry.id   2f4cfb38930ec13825226a8862ae47a8
#
_cell.length_a   1.000
_cell.length_b   1.000
_cell.length_c   1.000
_cell.angle_alpha   90.00
_cell.angle_beta   90.00
_cell.angle_gamma   90.00
#
_symmetry.space_group_name_H-M   'P 1'
#
loop_
_entity.id
_entity.type
_entity.pdbx_description
1 polymer ?
#
loop_
_entity_poly.entity_id
_entity_poly.type
_entity_poly.pdbx_seq_one_letter_code
_entity_poly.pdbx_strand_id
1 'polypeptide(L)'
;MDKTEAVPAVISETSPRNPTEILPESISPEMSSQGGQDLVPAQPLDENQEGDDDSALGEDFASSTASITSSILEYRKFQGRTFNSDKYETEYFAPNDERQKESIDISRYLTSEPGLVYGQYTNDDFADQYPNAEVIGTDLSPIQPDWVPPNVRFELEDATGNWTWANGTFDFVHMRYLIGAIADWGALFKEAFRCCKPGGFVESVEVNPTFFSDDETASEVMAVQTWNKLFREASKAFGRSFCEIEGDAELLAAAGFVDVQVTDFKVPVGGWAKDPKLCQVGQFLRATIENDLEGYTLMAWQSILGWPKDEYQVFLMDMRKALRDKKVHSYIRVRFINARKP
;
A
#
# COMPACT_ATOMS: atom_id res chain seq x y z
N MET A 1 -11.70 -16.06 -66.42
CA MET A 1 -12.57 -14.98 -66.85
C MET A 1 -13.72 -15.01 -65.85
N ASP A 2 -13.71 -14.26 -64.81
CA ASP A 2 -14.14 -12.92 -64.67
C ASP A 2 -13.59 -12.31 -63.37
N LYS A 3 -13.09 -11.12 -63.48
CA LYS A 3 -12.58 -10.31 -62.37
C LYS A 3 -13.74 -9.48 -61.82
N THR A 4 -13.98 -9.55 -60.52
CA THR A 4 -14.84 -8.57 -59.85
C THR A 4 -13.98 -7.79 -58.84
N GLU A 5 -13.78 -6.53 -59.19
CA GLU A 5 -13.06 -5.53 -58.39
C GLU A 5 -13.80 -5.23 -57.08
N ALA A 6 -13.06 -5.16 -55.98
CA ALA A 6 -13.56 -4.67 -54.71
C ALA A 6 -13.38 -3.14 -54.60
N VAL A 7 -14.46 -2.44 -54.34
CA VAL A 7 -14.52 -0.99 -54.09
C VAL A 7 -14.08 -0.72 -52.64
N PRO A 8 -13.19 0.26 -52.34
CA PRO A 8 -12.82 0.59 -51.00
C PRO A 8 -13.90 1.43 -50.32
N ALA A 9 -14.27 1.03 -49.12
CA ALA A 9 -15.14 1.79 -48.23
C ALA A 9 -14.37 2.99 -47.63
N VAL A 10 -14.93 4.17 -47.81
CA VAL A 10 -14.49 5.43 -47.22
C VAL A 10 -14.87 5.42 -45.75
N ILE A 11 -13.87 5.41 -44.85
CA ILE A 11 -14.06 5.62 -43.42
C ILE A 11 -13.94 7.13 -43.17
N SER A 12 -15.03 7.76 -42.76
CA SER A 12 -15.05 9.15 -42.30
C SER A 12 -14.43 9.23 -40.89
N GLU A 13 -13.31 9.94 -40.76
CA GLU A 13 -12.72 10.33 -39.48
C GLU A 13 -13.65 11.33 -38.77
N THR A 14 -14.16 10.92 -37.60
CA THR A 14 -14.68 11.88 -36.61
C THR A 14 -13.69 11.95 -35.47
N SER A 15 -12.95 13.04 -35.41
CA SER A 15 -12.10 13.41 -34.27
C SER A 15 -12.91 13.51 -33.00
N PRO A 16 -12.39 12.98 -31.85
CA PRO A 16 -12.94 13.29 -30.53
C PRO A 16 -12.50 14.69 -30.10
N ARG A 17 -13.45 15.50 -29.66
CA ARG A 17 -13.24 16.83 -29.08
C ARG A 17 -12.52 16.71 -27.76
N ASN A 18 -11.41 17.43 -27.60
CA ASN A 18 -10.74 17.69 -26.33
C ASN A 18 -11.66 18.44 -25.36
N PRO A 19 -11.73 18.05 -24.09
CA PRO A 19 -12.23 18.93 -23.06
C PRO A 19 -11.17 19.98 -22.75
N THR A 20 -11.56 21.21 -22.84
CA THR A 20 -10.78 22.43 -22.67
C THR A 20 -10.22 22.52 -21.24
N GLU A 21 -8.92 22.73 -21.17
CA GLU A 21 -8.16 23.15 -20.00
C GLU A 21 -8.79 24.36 -19.32
N ILE A 22 -8.95 24.25 -18.00
CA ILE A 22 -9.01 25.40 -17.12
C ILE A 22 -7.83 25.24 -16.17
N LEU A 23 -6.71 25.87 -16.54
CA LEU A 23 -5.56 26.07 -15.65
C LEU A 23 -5.80 27.35 -14.85
N PRO A 24 -5.66 27.34 -13.53
CA PRO A 24 -5.50 28.58 -12.78
C PRO A 24 -4.08 29.10 -12.92
N GLU A 25 -3.99 30.41 -13.13
CA GLU A 25 -2.76 31.17 -13.30
C GLU A 25 -1.80 31.02 -12.10
N SER A 26 -0.53 30.89 -12.43
CA SER A 26 0.59 30.89 -11.50
C SER A 26 0.70 32.20 -10.73
N ILE A 27 0.55 32.14 -9.40
CA ILE A 27 0.95 33.22 -8.51
C ILE A 27 2.34 32.88 -7.96
N SER A 28 3.34 33.61 -8.43
CA SER A 28 4.69 33.60 -7.86
C SER A 28 4.69 34.45 -6.57
N PRO A 29 5.23 33.98 -5.44
CA PRO A 29 5.50 34.86 -4.32
C PRO A 29 6.86 35.52 -4.49
N GLU A 30 6.86 36.86 -4.55
CA GLU A 30 8.04 37.69 -4.39
C GLU A 30 8.69 37.48 -3.01
N MET A 31 9.98 37.17 -3.02
CA MET A 31 10.81 37.17 -1.81
C MET A 31 11.05 38.61 -1.36
N SER A 32 10.51 39.01 -0.23
CA SER A 32 10.99 40.14 0.53
C SER A 32 11.80 39.64 1.74
N SER A 33 13.08 39.92 1.67
CA SER A 33 14.04 39.80 2.78
C SER A 33 13.76 40.88 3.82
N GLN A 34 13.45 40.51 5.09
CA GLN A 34 13.83 41.36 6.23
C GLN A 34 13.72 40.59 7.58
N GLY A 35 14.82 40.71 8.33
CA GLY A 35 14.80 40.84 9.78
C GLY A 35 14.94 39.56 10.60
N GLY A 36 16.16 39.28 11.05
CA GLY A 36 16.43 38.33 12.13
C GLY A 36 15.68 38.71 13.40
N GLN A 37 15.05 37.73 14.03
CA GLN A 37 14.61 37.80 15.42
C GLN A 37 15.35 36.76 16.24
N ASP A 38 16.02 37.26 17.30
CA ASP A 38 16.74 36.47 18.29
C ASP A 38 15.75 35.56 19.05
N LEU A 39 16.06 34.26 19.10
CA LEU A 39 15.35 33.28 19.89
C LEU A 39 15.77 33.42 21.36
N VAL A 40 14.84 33.84 22.23
CA VAL A 40 15.02 33.87 23.67
C VAL A 40 14.49 32.56 24.25
N PRO A 41 15.26 31.86 25.12
CA PRO A 41 14.80 30.60 25.76
C PRO A 41 13.66 30.88 26.74
N ALA A 42 12.62 30.04 26.69
CA ALA A 42 11.52 30.05 27.65
C ALA A 42 12.00 29.62 29.05
N GLN A 43 11.61 30.37 30.09
CA GLN A 43 11.83 30.03 31.47
C GLN A 43 10.83 28.94 31.94
N PRO A 44 11.22 28.09 32.94
CA PRO A 44 10.33 27.08 33.49
C PRO A 44 9.16 27.73 34.24
N LEU A 45 7.95 27.22 34.01
CA LEU A 45 6.76 27.60 34.78
C LEU A 45 6.75 26.83 36.11
N ASP A 46 6.59 27.57 37.20
CA ASP A 46 6.39 27.06 38.56
C ASP A 46 5.07 26.27 38.66
N GLU A 47 5.16 25.07 39.21
CA GLU A 47 4.00 24.32 39.68
C GLU A 47 3.48 24.95 40.95
N ASN A 48 2.29 25.58 40.92
CA ASN A 48 1.31 25.65 42.03
C ASN A 48 0.31 26.78 41.81
N GLN A 49 -0.88 26.38 41.35
CA GLN A 49 -2.12 27.07 41.79
C GLN A 49 -3.31 26.12 41.58
N GLU A 50 -3.87 25.72 42.71
CA GLU A 50 -5.20 25.11 42.82
C GLU A 50 -6.29 26.20 42.65
N GLY A 51 -7.47 25.79 42.13
CA GLY A 51 -8.76 26.43 42.36
C GLY A 51 -9.34 27.21 41.17
N ASP A 52 -10.34 26.78 40.52
CA ASP A 52 -11.77 26.90 40.82
C ASP A 52 -12.64 26.46 39.65
N ASP A 53 -13.72 25.81 39.99
CA ASP A 53 -14.85 25.48 39.14
C ASP A 53 -15.39 26.67 38.35
N ASP A 54 -15.57 26.51 37.02
CA ASP A 54 -16.76 27.04 36.37
C ASP A 54 -17.23 26.12 35.21
N SER A 55 -18.36 25.49 35.46
CA SER A 55 -19.12 24.71 34.53
C SER A 55 -19.87 25.63 33.58
N ALA A 56 -19.67 25.47 32.29
CA ALA A 56 -20.69 25.49 31.25
C ALA A 56 -20.09 25.92 29.90
N LEU A 57 -19.84 24.92 29.00
CA LEU A 57 -20.10 25.12 27.58
C LEU A 57 -20.08 23.74 26.88
N GLY A 58 -21.29 23.32 26.45
CA GLY A 58 -21.52 22.58 25.22
C GLY A 58 -20.91 21.18 25.12
N GLU A 59 -21.62 20.17 25.56
CA GLU A 59 -21.60 18.84 24.98
C GLU A 59 -21.97 18.97 23.51
N ASP A 60 -21.00 18.76 22.59
CA ASP A 60 -21.26 18.27 21.24
C ASP A 60 -19.96 18.17 20.39
N PHE A 61 -18.94 17.57 20.92
CA PHE A 61 -17.92 16.84 20.14
C PHE A 61 -17.44 15.66 20.97
N ALA A 62 -18.28 14.64 21.09
CA ALA A 62 -17.83 13.34 21.49
C ALA A 62 -16.93 12.78 20.36
N SER A 63 -15.67 13.18 20.37
CA SER A 63 -14.60 12.43 19.74
C SER A 63 -14.71 11.00 20.28
N SER A 64 -15.25 10.10 19.49
CA SER A 64 -15.31 8.67 19.79
C SER A 64 -13.89 8.13 19.75
N THR A 65 -13.08 8.47 20.73
CA THR A 65 -11.91 7.66 21.10
C THR A 65 -12.44 6.41 21.79
N ALA A 66 -12.95 5.46 20.99
CA ALA A 66 -13.18 4.13 21.48
C ALA A 66 -11.84 3.65 22.04
N SER A 67 -11.76 3.49 23.37
CA SER A 67 -10.56 3.05 24.06
C SER A 67 -10.11 1.73 23.41
N ILE A 68 -8.93 1.74 22.78
CA ILE A 68 -8.31 0.53 22.23
C ILE A 68 -8.23 -0.46 23.39
N THR A 69 -8.93 -1.59 23.28
CA THR A 69 -8.91 -2.59 24.35
C THR A 69 -7.49 -3.13 24.51
N SER A 70 -7.05 -3.33 25.76
CA SER A 70 -5.69 -3.83 26.06
C SER A 70 -5.33 -5.09 25.29
N SER A 71 -6.30 -5.95 24.97
CA SER A 71 -6.11 -7.17 24.19
C SER A 71 -5.65 -6.93 22.72
N ILE A 72 -5.94 -5.79 22.13
CA ILE A 72 -5.46 -5.45 20.77
C ILE A 72 -3.97 -5.12 20.80
N LEU A 73 -3.48 -4.57 21.92
CA LEU A 73 -2.06 -4.24 22.14
C LEU A 73 -1.24 -5.43 22.63
N GLU A 74 -1.87 -6.57 22.89
CA GLU A 74 -1.18 -7.83 23.22
C GLU A 74 -0.66 -8.48 21.92
N TYR A 75 0.44 -7.93 21.41
CA TYR A 75 1.06 -8.40 20.18
C TYR A 75 1.73 -9.76 20.36
N ARG A 76 1.61 -10.61 19.35
CA ARG A 76 2.41 -11.84 19.25
C ARG A 76 3.87 -11.48 19.15
N LYS A 77 4.75 -12.26 19.79
CA LYS A 77 6.20 -12.05 19.75
C LYS A 77 6.89 -13.26 19.14
N PHE A 78 7.71 -13.02 18.13
CA PHE A 78 8.52 -14.06 17.51
C PHE A 78 9.90 -13.50 17.15
N GLN A 79 10.97 -14.13 17.66
CA GLN A 79 12.37 -13.76 17.42
C GLN A 79 12.67 -12.25 17.69
N GLY A 80 12.04 -11.69 18.73
CA GLY A 80 12.22 -10.28 19.12
C GLY A 80 11.39 -9.27 18.33
N ARG A 81 10.63 -9.72 17.32
CA ARG A 81 9.68 -8.91 16.53
C ARG A 81 8.26 -9.04 17.10
N THR A 82 7.44 -8.04 16.84
CA THR A 82 6.01 -8.07 17.18
C THR A 82 5.15 -8.19 15.93
N PHE A 83 4.00 -8.87 16.08
CA PHE A 83 3.04 -9.15 15.00
C PHE A 83 1.62 -8.85 15.51
N ASN A 84 0.64 -8.80 14.60
CA ASN A 84 -0.74 -8.54 14.98
C ASN A 84 -1.22 -9.45 16.12
N SER A 85 -2.16 -8.94 16.92
CA SER A 85 -2.74 -9.64 18.07
C SER A 85 -3.50 -10.90 17.64
N ASP A 86 -3.53 -11.93 18.52
CA ASP A 86 -4.34 -13.14 18.36
C ASP A 86 -5.87 -12.87 18.51
N LYS A 87 -6.27 -11.64 18.77
CA LYS A 87 -7.67 -11.23 18.79
C LYS A 87 -8.38 -11.48 17.45
N TYR A 88 -7.64 -11.31 16.36
CA TYR A 88 -8.12 -11.57 15.01
C TYR A 88 -7.66 -12.94 14.56
N GLU A 89 -8.55 -13.68 13.88
CA GLU A 89 -8.24 -15.01 13.32
C GLU A 89 -7.24 -14.90 12.15
N THR A 90 -7.11 -13.70 11.56
CA THR A 90 -6.18 -13.44 10.49
C THR A 90 -4.76 -13.33 11.00
N GLU A 91 -3.92 -14.27 10.56
CA GLU A 91 -2.47 -14.17 10.74
C GLU A 91 -1.86 -13.41 9.58
N TYR A 92 -1.09 -12.37 9.90
CA TYR A 92 -0.29 -11.64 8.91
C TYR A 92 1.19 -11.98 9.09
N PHE A 93 1.90 -12.10 7.98
CA PHE A 93 3.28 -12.60 7.98
C PHE A 93 4.32 -11.51 8.33
N ALA A 94 4.01 -10.24 8.09
CA ALA A 94 4.91 -9.13 8.39
C ALA A 94 4.75 -8.64 9.84
N PRO A 95 5.83 -8.15 10.46
CA PRO A 95 5.78 -7.52 11.77
C PRO A 95 4.95 -6.23 11.77
N ASN A 96 4.57 -5.76 12.96
CA ASN A 96 3.92 -4.46 13.18
C ASN A 96 4.76 -3.52 14.07
N ASP A 97 6.04 -3.80 14.22
CA ASP A 97 6.97 -3.00 15.00
C ASP A 97 7.50 -1.77 14.23
N GLU A 98 8.25 -0.90 14.95
CA GLU A 98 8.73 0.37 14.40
C GLU A 98 9.59 0.19 13.16
N ARG A 99 10.43 -0.84 13.12
CA ARG A 99 11.28 -1.10 11.94
C ARG A 99 10.48 -1.43 10.69
N GLN A 100 9.38 -2.18 10.85
CA GLN A 100 8.49 -2.46 9.73
C GLN A 100 7.73 -1.21 9.29
N LYS A 101 7.30 -0.36 10.25
CA LYS A 101 6.66 0.93 9.93
C LYS A 101 7.59 1.82 9.14
N GLU A 102 8.85 1.99 9.57
CA GLU A 102 9.86 2.75 8.81
C GLU A 102 10.03 2.22 7.38
N SER A 103 10.05 0.88 7.21
CA SER A 103 10.15 0.27 5.87
C SER A 103 8.94 0.62 5.00
N ILE A 104 7.74 0.58 5.56
CA ILE A 104 6.50 0.96 4.87
C ILE A 104 6.52 2.46 4.53
N ASP A 105 6.98 3.31 5.43
CA ASP A 105 7.08 4.75 5.21
C ASP A 105 8.03 5.09 4.05
N ILE A 106 9.17 4.40 3.93
CA ILE A 106 10.05 4.54 2.77
C ILE A 106 9.29 4.18 1.48
N SER A 107 8.41 3.17 1.53
CA SER A 107 7.62 2.77 0.36
C SER A 107 6.60 3.83 -0.09
N ARG A 108 6.17 4.72 0.79
CA ARG A 108 5.26 5.84 0.44
C ARG A 108 5.87 6.76 -0.62
N TYR A 109 7.19 6.98 -0.59
CA TYR A 109 7.89 7.76 -1.62
C TYR A 109 7.86 7.12 -3.01
N LEU A 110 7.65 5.79 -3.11
CA LEU A 110 7.51 5.11 -4.39
C LEU A 110 6.24 5.51 -5.13
N THR A 111 5.27 6.03 -4.41
CA THR A 111 3.89 6.20 -4.85
C THR A 111 3.49 7.66 -5.02
N SER A 112 4.26 8.60 -4.44
CA SER A 112 3.96 10.03 -4.45
C SER A 112 4.45 10.77 -5.72
N GLU A 113 5.25 10.12 -6.59
CA GLU A 113 5.72 10.75 -7.84
C GLU A 113 4.65 10.63 -8.95
N PRO A 114 4.09 11.75 -9.45
CA PRO A 114 3.09 11.72 -10.52
C PRO A 114 3.64 11.08 -11.80
N GLY A 115 3.01 9.98 -12.23
CA GLY A 115 3.28 9.36 -13.53
C GLY A 115 4.21 8.15 -13.54
N LEU A 116 4.68 7.65 -12.39
CA LEU A 116 5.50 6.43 -12.29
C LEU A 116 4.71 5.20 -11.87
N VAL A 117 3.81 5.38 -10.94
CA VAL A 117 2.80 4.38 -10.58
C VAL A 117 1.52 5.17 -10.38
N TYR A 118 0.50 4.93 -11.16
CA TYR A 118 -0.76 5.67 -11.10
C TYR A 118 -1.36 5.60 -9.70
N GLY A 119 -1.53 6.80 -9.07
CA GLY A 119 -2.55 7.01 -8.05
C GLY A 119 -2.43 6.25 -6.73
N GLN A 120 -1.22 5.91 -6.25
CA GLN A 120 -1.10 5.39 -4.89
C GLN A 120 -1.14 6.54 -3.89
N TYR A 121 -2.34 6.94 -3.52
CA TYR A 121 -2.52 7.79 -2.35
C TYR A 121 -2.45 6.93 -1.09
N THR A 122 -1.67 7.36 -0.10
CA THR A 122 -1.94 6.95 1.27
C THR A 122 -3.26 7.58 1.71
N ASN A 123 -3.88 7.11 2.79
CA ASN A 123 -5.09 7.74 3.31
C ASN A 123 -4.89 9.24 3.52
N ASP A 124 -3.70 9.64 3.97
CA ASP A 124 -3.34 11.03 4.24
C ASP A 124 -3.20 11.83 2.94
N ASP A 125 -2.47 11.32 1.94
CA ASP A 125 -2.32 11.99 0.64
C ASP A 125 -3.67 12.16 -0.08
N PHE A 126 -4.54 11.13 0.00
CA PHE A 126 -5.89 11.20 -0.56
C PHE A 126 -6.74 12.25 0.16
N ALA A 127 -6.69 12.27 1.49
CA ALA A 127 -7.44 13.20 2.30
C ALA A 127 -7.00 14.66 2.08
N ASP A 128 -5.70 14.91 1.93
CA ASP A 128 -5.16 16.23 1.61
C ASP A 128 -5.60 16.70 0.22
N GLN A 129 -5.62 15.79 -0.75
CA GLN A 129 -6.07 16.12 -2.10
C GLN A 129 -7.59 16.33 -2.18
N TYR A 130 -8.35 15.62 -1.35
CA TYR A 130 -9.81 15.67 -1.31
C TYR A 130 -10.33 16.10 0.08
N PRO A 131 -10.16 17.38 0.49
CA PRO A 131 -10.44 17.81 1.85
C PRO A 131 -11.94 17.73 2.23
N ASN A 132 -12.84 17.54 1.28
CA ASN A 132 -14.26 17.31 1.51
C ASN A 132 -14.67 15.83 1.59
N ALA A 133 -13.73 14.91 1.39
CA ALA A 133 -13.97 13.48 1.55
C ALA A 133 -13.79 13.09 3.01
N GLU A 134 -14.63 12.19 3.51
CA GLU A 134 -14.37 11.46 4.74
C GLU A 134 -13.59 10.21 4.38
N VAL A 135 -12.39 10.05 4.95
CA VAL A 135 -11.48 8.93 4.67
C VAL A 135 -11.41 8.03 5.89
N ILE A 136 -11.66 6.73 5.69
CA ILE A 136 -11.57 5.72 6.74
C ILE A 136 -10.46 4.75 6.35
N GLY A 137 -9.40 4.70 7.16
CA GLY A 137 -8.35 3.71 7.05
C GLY A 137 -8.59 2.56 8.01
N THR A 138 -8.30 1.32 7.58
CA THR A 138 -8.43 0.13 8.44
C THR A 138 -7.18 -0.72 8.43
N ASP A 139 -6.86 -1.29 9.57
CA ASP A 139 -5.77 -2.24 9.76
C ASP A 139 -6.06 -3.18 10.92
N LEU A 140 -5.35 -4.32 10.99
CA LEU A 140 -5.40 -5.25 12.12
C LEU A 140 -4.66 -4.72 13.36
N SER A 141 -3.76 -3.78 13.17
CA SER A 141 -2.87 -3.21 14.20
C SER A 141 -2.93 -1.68 14.19
N PRO A 142 -2.81 -1.00 15.34
CA PRO A 142 -2.75 0.46 15.40
C PRO A 142 -1.34 0.94 15.00
N ILE A 143 -1.02 0.85 13.71
CA ILE A 143 0.27 1.24 13.12
C ILE A 143 0.23 2.59 12.41
N GLN A 144 -0.86 3.32 12.54
CA GLN A 144 -1.12 4.58 11.88
C GLN A 144 -0.22 5.70 12.43
N PRO A 145 0.04 6.76 11.64
CA PRO A 145 0.77 7.93 12.10
C PRO A 145 0.05 8.64 13.28
N ASP A 146 0.84 9.26 14.17
CA ASP A 146 0.32 10.05 15.29
C ASP A 146 -0.42 11.33 14.82
N TRP A 147 -0.09 11.82 13.64
CA TRP A 147 -0.73 12.98 13.02
C TRP A 147 -1.36 12.61 11.69
N VAL A 148 -2.61 12.98 11.50
CA VAL A 148 -3.40 12.72 10.29
C VAL A 148 -4.24 13.95 9.93
N PRO A 149 -4.60 14.13 8.65
CA PRO A 149 -5.56 15.17 8.24
C PRO A 149 -6.90 15.05 8.99
N PRO A 150 -7.59 16.18 9.25
CA PRO A 150 -8.81 16.19 10.07
C PRO A 150 -9.98 15.39 9.46
N ASN A 151 -9.94 15.10 8.19
CA ASN A 151 -10.93 14.30 7.48
C ASN A 151 -10.55 12.80 7.37
N VAL A 152 -9.51 12.36 8.09
CA VAL A 152 -9.09 10.95 8.20
C VAL A 152 -9.44 10.42 9.58
N ARG A 153 -9.95 9.20 9.62
CA ARG A 153 -10.05 8.41 10.85
C ARG A 153 -9.59 6.98 10.59
N PHE A 154 -9.09 6.31 11.63
CA PHE A 154 -8.68 4.92 11.55
C PHE A 154 -9.55 4.03 12.43
N GLU A 155 -9.84 2.85 11.92
CA GLU A 155 -10.59 1.80 12.61
C GLU A 155 -9.76 0.51 12.60
N LEU A 156 -9.84 -0.26 13.70
CA LEU A 156 -9.19 -1.58 13.77
C LEU A 156 -10.20 -2.64 13.36
N GLU A 157 -10.02 -3.20 12.17
CA GLU A 157 -10.94 -4.16 11.58
C GLU A 157 -10.20 -5.25 10.81
N ASP A 158 -10.72 -6.46 10.86
CA ASP A 158 -10.25 -7.58 10.04
C ASP A 158 -11.00 -7.59 8.70
N ALA A 159 -10.30 -7.22 7.64
CA ALA A 159 -10.86 -7.18 6.29
C ALA A 159 -11.34 -8.56 5.77
N THR A 160 -10.94 -9.66 6.39
CA THR A 160 -11.34 -11.02 5.99
C THR A 160 -12.72 -11.42 6.51
N GLY A 161 -13.24 -10.68 7.51
CA GLY A 161 -14.54 -10.89 8.09
C GLY A 161 -15.68 -10.18 7.36
N ASN A 162 -16.87 -10.21 7.98
CA ASN A 162 -17.97 -9.38 7.53
C ASN A 162 -17.70 -7.94 7.97
N TRP A 163 -17.67 -7.01 7.03
CA TRP A 163 -17.43 -5.61 7.34
C TRP A 163 -18.60 -5.00 8.11
N THR A 164 -18.29 -4.18 9.10
CA THR A 164 -19.30 -3.57 9.99
C THR A 164 -20.12 -2.47 9.32
N TRP A 165 -19.69 -1.96 8.17
CA TRP A 165 -20.37 -0.89 7.44
C TRP A 165 -21.64 -1.36 6.72
N ALA A 166 -22.59 -0.44 6.60
CA ALA A 166 -23.83 -0.68 5.89
C ALA A 166 -23.63 -0.84 4.37
N ASN A 167 -24.63 -1.40 3.69
CA ASN A 167 -24.62 -1.49 2.23
C ASN A 167 -24.59 -0.09 1.60
N GLY A 168 -23.74 0.10 0.60
CA GLY A 168 -23.67 1.37 -0.13
C GLY A 168 -23.17 2.56 0.72
N THR A 169 -22.20 2.33 1.57
CA THR A 169 -21.57 3.36 2.40
C THR A 169 -20.55 4.18 1.61
N PHE A 170 -19.71 3.53 0.82
CA PHE A 170 -18.52 4.13 0.23
C PHE A 170 -18.69 4.51 -1.24
N ASP A 171 -18.20 5.68 -1.61
CA ASP A 171 -18.05 6.11 -3.00
C ASP A 171 -16.84 5.44 -3.65
N PHE A 172 -15.80 5.16 -2.85
CA PHE A 172 -14.56 4.52 -3.27
C PHE A 172 -14.03 3.57 -2.20
N VAL A 173 -13.60 2.38 -2.61
CA VAL A 173 -12.95 1.38 -1.76
C VAL A 173 -11.56 1.11 -2.31
N HIS A 174 -10.53 1.39 -1.53
CA HIS A 174 -9.13 1.15 -1.90
C HIS A 174 -8.53 0.05 -1.03
N MET A 175 -7.94 -0.95 -1.65
CA MET A 175 -7.24 -2.06 -1.01
C MET A 175 -5.79 -2.09 -1.48
N ARG A 176 -4.85 -2.29 -0.56
CA ARG A 176 -3.42 -2.29 -0.91
C ARG A 176 -2.60 -3.19 -0.03
N TYR A 177 -1.70 -3.96 -0.67
CA TYR A 177 -0.71 -4.81 0.00
C TYR A 177 -1.33 -5.84 0.97
N LEU A 178 -2.45 -6.41 0.57
CA LEU A 178 -3.15 -7.45 1.33
C LEU A 178 -2.67 -8.86 1.00
N ILE A 179 -1.68 -9.02 0.11
CA ILE A 179 -1.05 -10.32 -0.14
C ILE A 179 -0.58 -10.97 1.16
N GLY A 180 -0.70 -12.28 1.24
CA GLY A 180 -0.35 -13.04 2.46
C GLY A 180 -1.33 -12.88 3.64
N ALA A 181 -2.30 -11.95 3.55
CA ALA A 181 -3.37 -11.79 4.55
C ALA A 181 -4.66 -12.48 4.14
N ILE A 182 -5.02 -12.38 2.86
CA ILE A 182 -6.33 -12.79 2.36
C ILE A 182 -6.29 -14.24 1.85
N ALA A 183 -7.14 -15.09 2.42
CA ALA A 183 -7.34 -16.46 1.96
C ALA A 183 -8.43 -16.54 0.88
N ASP A 184 -9.51 -15.77 1.02
CA ASP A 184 -10.65 -15.73 0.10
C ASP A 184 -10.86 -14.32 -0.46
N TRP A 185 -10.19 -14.02 -1.57
CA TRP A 185 -10.32 -12.75 -2.30
C TRP A 185 -11.73 -12.53 -2.86
N GLY A 186 -12.44 -13.63 -3.19
CA GLY A 186 -13.82 -13.53 -3.66
C GLY A 186 -14.77 -13.03 -2.57
N ALA A 187 -14.58 -13.47 -1.32
CA ALA A 187 -15.33 -12.95 -0.18
C ALA A 187 -15.01 -11.48 0.09
N LEU A 188 -13.73 -11.10 0.06
CA LEU A 188 -13.29 -9.70 0.22
C LEU A 188 -13.95 -8.78 -0.82
N PHE A 189 -13.90 -9.16 -2.10
CA PHE A 189 -14.50 -8.35 -3.17
C PHE A 189 -16.03 -8.28 -3.09
N LYS A 190 -16.71 -9.30 -2.55
CA LYS A 190 -18.15 -9.25 -2.28
C LYS A 190 -18.48 -8.25 -1.17
N GLU A 191 -17.69 -8.18 -0.10
CA GLU A 191 -17.86 -7.18 0.95
C GLU A 191 -17.59 -5.75 0.41
N ALA A 192 -16.53 -5.58 -0.38
CA ALA A 192 -16.27 -4.31 -1.08
C ALA A 192 -17.45 -3.91 -1.99
N PHE A 193 -17.99 -4.86 -2.76
CA PHE A 193 -19.18 -4.62 -3.58
C PHE A 193 -20.40 -4.24 -2.75
N ARG A 194 -20.65 -4.95 -1.64
CA ARG A 194 -21.76 -4.65 -0.75
C ARG A 194 -21.70 -3.25 -0.19
N CYS A 195 -20.52 -2.85 0.29
CA CYS A 195 -20.30 -1.56 0.95
C CYS A 195 -20.11 -0.40 -0.03
N CYS A 196 -19.75 -0.64 -1.28
CA CYS A 196 -19.65 0.37 -2.32
C CYS A 196 -21.04 0.86 -2.75
N LYS A 197 -21.21 2.16 -3.04
CA LYS A 197 -22.44 2.73 -3.60
C LYS A 197 -22.61 2.34 -5.07
N PRO A 198 -23.84 2.28 -5.61
CA PRO A 198 -24.06 2.24 -7.04
C PRO A 198 -23.36 3.42 -7.74
N GLY A 199 -22.61 3.13 -8.82
CA GLY A 199 -21.75 4.11 -9.51
C GLY A 199 -20.39 4.34 -8.85
N GLY A 200 -20.15 3.83 -7.64
CA GLY A 200 -18.88 3.94 -6.94
C GLY A 200 -17.82 2.97 -7.48
N PHE A 201 -16.59 3.13 -7.03
CA PHE A 201 -15.41 2.41 -7.56
C PHE A 201 -14.71 1.59 -6.51
N VAL A 202 -14.04 0.55 -6.96
CA VAL A 202 -13.06 -0.22 -6.18
C VAL A 202 -11.71 -0.17 -6.88
N GLU A 203 -10.64 -0.08 -6.10
CA GLU A 203 -9.27 -0.26 -6.55
C GLU A 203 -8.55 -1.26 -5.65
N SER A 204 -7.86 -2.22 -6.26
CA SER A 204 -6.96 -3.14 -5.56
C SER A 204 -5.55 -2.99 -6.12
N VAL A 205 -4.57 -2.80 -5.24
CA VAL A 205 -3.16 -2.60 -5.59
C VAL A 205 -2.32 -3.63 -4.87
N GLU A 206 -1.81 -4.61 -5.63
CA GLU A 206 -1.07 -5.71 -5.04
C GLU A 206 0.31 -5.86 -5.67
N VAL A 207 1.25 -6.32 -4.88
CA VAL A 207 2.62 -6.58 -5.33
C VAL A 207 2.87 -8.07 -5.47
N ASN A 208 3.63 -8.45 -6.49
CA ASN A 208 4.26 -9.75 -6.52
C ASN A 208 5.69 -9.60 -5.98
N PRO A 209 6.01 -10.08 -4.78
CA PRO A 209 7.30 -9.86 -4.15
C PRO A 209 8.43 -10.68 -4.80
N THR A 210 8.14 -11.56 -5.76
CA THR A 210 9.18 -12.29 -6.47
C THR A 210 9.94 -11.37 -7.41
N PHE A 211 11.27 -11.58 -7.49
CA PHE A 211 12.12 -10.83 -8.40
C PHE A 211 12.13 -11.46 -9.78
N PHE A 212 11.94 -10.62 -10.78
CA PHE A 212 12.02 -10.95 -12.21
C PHE A 212 13.18 -10.21 -12.87
N SER A 213 13.65 -10.67 -13.99
CA SER A 213 14.54 -9.93 -14.91
C SER A 213 14.23 -10.33 -16.35
N ASP A 214 14.37 -9.39 -17.28
CA ASP A 214 14.16 -9.66 -18.71
C ASP A 214 15.43 -10.20 -19.39
N ASP A 215 16.59 -10.05 -18.74
CA ASP A 215 17.90 -10.47 -19.20
C ASP A 215 18.53 -11.60 -18.37
N GLU A 216 17.72 -12.25 -17.53
CA GLU A 216 18.09 -13.37 -16.67
C GLU A 216 19.09 -13.06 -15.54
N THR A 217 19.61 -11.84 -15.43
CA THR A 217 20.62 -11.47 -14.42
C THR A 217 20.16 -11.71 -12.99
N ALA A 218 18.88 -11.58 -12.69
CA ALA A 218 18.32 -11.89 -11.37
C ALA A 218 18.18 -13.40 -11.14
N SER A 219 17.85 -14.16 -12.18
CA SER A 219 17.64 -15.61 -12.08
C SER A 219 18.93 -16.39 -11.84
N GLU A 220 20.10 -15.81 -12.16
CA GLU A 220 21.42 -16.41 -11.92
C GLU A 220 21.88 -16.23 -10.46
N VAL A 221 21.27 -15.34 -9.69
CA VAL A 221 21.68 -15.03 -8.32
C VAL A 221 21.00 -15.97 -7.33
N MET A 222 21.79 -16.79 -6.63
CA MET A 222 21.27 -17.80 -5.68
C MET A 222 20.38 -17.19 -4.58
N ALA A 223 20.74 -16.03 -4.03
CA ALA A 223 19.93 -15.37 -3.01
C ALA A 223 18.55 -14.95 -3.56
N VAL A 224 18.48 -14.50 -4.80
CA VAL A 224 17.22 -14.15 -5.49
C VAL A 224 16.38 -15.41 -5.77
N GLN A 225 17.02 -16.49 -6.20
CA GLN A 225 16.33 -17.79 -6.37
C GLN A 225 15.73 -18.27 -5.04
N THR A 226 16.50 -18.14 -3.94
CA THR A 226 16.06 -18.53 -2.59
C THR A 226 14.89 -17.66 -2.12
N TRP A 227 14.95 -16.33 -2.34
CA TRP A 227 13.85 -15.41 -2.08
C TRP A 227 12.57 -15.81 -2.83
N ASN A 228 12.69 -16.01 -4.14
CA ASN A 228 11.56 -16.40 -4.97
C ASN A 228 10.97 -17.78 -4.57
N LYS A 229 11.84 -18.72 -4.17
CA LYS A 229 11.42 -20.02 -3.64
C LYS A 229 10.69 -19.86 -2.31
N LEU A 230 11.23 -19.04 -1.41
CA LEU A 230 10.64 -18.75 -0.10
C LEU A 230 9.17 -18.32 -0.23
N PHE A 231 8.88 -17.29 -1.02
CA PHE A 231 7.52 -16.78 -1.18
C PHE A 231 6.59 -17.77 -1.87
N ARG A 232 7.05 -18.52 -2.88
CA ARG A 232 6.23 -19.54 -3.54
C ARG A 232 5.89 -20.72 -2.62
N GLU A 233 6.85 -21.18 -1.82
CA GLU A 233 6.61 -22.28 -0.88
C GLU A 233 5.78 -21.82 0.30
N ALA A 234 6.04 -20.62 0.82
CA ALA A 234 5.24 -20.02 1.89
C ALA A 234 3.78 -19.83 1.48
N SER A 235 3.49 -19.37 0.25
CA SER A 235 2.12 -19.28 -0.27
C SER A 235 1.37 -20.61 -0.16
N LYS A 236 2.03 -21.71 -0.55
CA LYS A 236 1.41 -23.04 -0.49
C LYS A 236 1.22 -23.54 0.94
N ALA A 237 2.21 -23.34 1.80
CA ALA A 237 2.18 -23.80 3.19
C ALA A 237 1.21 -22.98 4.05
N PHE A 238 1.10 -21.68 3.79
CA PHE A 238 0.24 -20.76 4.54
C PHE A 238 -1.21 -20.73 4.02
N GLY A 239 -1.45 -21.27 2.81
CA GLY A 239 -2.78 -21.29 2.20
C GLY A 239 -3.28 -19.89 1.78
N ARG A 240 -2.36 -18.92 1.67
CA ARG A 240 -2.65 -17.54 1.24
C ARG A 240 -1.62 -17.12 0.19
N SER A 241 -2.07 -16.42 -0.86
CA SER A 241 -1.16 -16.00 -1.91
C SER A 241 -0.24 -14.88 -1.43
N PHE A 242 1.07 -15.08 -1.63
CA PHE A 242 2.08 -14.03 -1.50
C PHE A 242 2.55 -13.51 -2.86
N CYS A 243 2.10 -14.09 -3.93
CA CYS A 243 2.57 -13.77 -5.27
C CYS A 243 1.46 -13.09 -6.10
N GLU A 244 1.00 -13.73 -7.14
CA GLU A 244 -0.07 -13.18 -7.96
C GLU A 244 -1.43 -13.66 -7.42
N ILE A 245 -2.43 -12.78 -7.48
CA ILE A 245 -3.80 -13.17 -7.26
C ILE A 245 -4.30 -13.74 -8.58
N GLU A 246 -4.37 -15.06 -8.68
CA GLU A 246 -4.91 -15.70 -9.87
C GLU A 246 -6.41 -15.38 -9.99
N GLY A 247 -6.81 -14.87 -11.15
CA GLY A 247 -8.20 -14.61 -11.46
C GLY A 247 -8.82 -13.42 -10.70
N ASP A 248 -8.03 -12.46 -10.25
CA ASP A 248 -8.48 -11.28 -9.51
C ASP A 248 -9.54 -10.45 -10.29
N ALA A 249 -9.35 -10.27 -11.59
CA ALA A 249 -10.31 -9.59 -12.46
C ALA A 249 -11.63 -10.36 -12.57
N GLU A 250 -11.56 -11.68 -12.71
CA GLU A 250 -12.72 -12.58 -12.74
C GLU A 250 -13.44 -12.61 -11.38
N LEU A 251 -12.70 -12.55 -10.28
CA LEU A 251 -13.28 -12.49 -8.93
C LEU A 251 -14.02 -11.17 -8.68
N LEU A 252 -13.47 -10.02 -9.14
CA LEU A 252 -14.18 -8.74 -9.10
C LEU A 252 -15.46 -8.76 -9.96
N ALA A 253 -15.37 -9.29 -11.18
CA ALA A 253 -16.54 -9.44 -12.03
C ALA A 253 -17.60 -10.39 -11.42
N ALA A 254 -17.16 -11.49 -10.78
CA ALA A 254 -18.04 -12.43 -10.08
C ALA A 254 -18.68 -11.81 -8.82
N ALA A 255 -18.03 -10.83 -8.17
CA ALA A 255 -18.62 -10.05 -7.10
C ALA A 255 -19.70 -9.06 -7.57
N GLY A 256 -19.77 -8.77 -8.88
CA GLY A 256 -20.77 -7.92 -9.50
C GLY A 256 -20.24 -6.58 -10.05
N PHE A 257 -18.96 -6.30 -9.93
CA PHE A 257 -18.34 -5.13 -10.52
C PHE A 257 -18.28 -5.24 -12.05
N VAL A 258 -18.31 -4.09 -12.72
CA VAL A 258 -18.21 -3.94 -14.18
C VAL A 258 -17.04 -3.02 -14.53
N ASP A 259 -16.74 -2.90 -15.82
CA ASP A 259 -15.67 -2.04 -16.33
C ASP A 259 -14.30 -2.34 -15.70
N VAL A 260 -14.01 -3.63 -15.45
CA VAL A 260 -12.77 -4.08 -14.82
C VAL A 260 -11.57 -3.75 -15.71
N GLN A 261 -10.62 -3.00 -15.18
CA GLN A 261 -9.38 -2.63 -15.85
C GLN A 261 -8.19 -3.12 -15.03
N VAL A 262 -7.26 -3.79 -15.71
CA VAL A 262 -6.03 -4.32 -15.08
C VAL A 262 -4.83 -3.62 -15.69
N THR A 263 -3.93 -3.12 -14.84
CA THR A 263 -2.68 -2.50 -15.28
C THR A 263 -1.52 -3.07 -14.46
N ASP A 264 -0.55 -3.66 -15.16
CA ASP A 264 0.65 -4.23 -14.55
C ASP A 264 1.86 -3.32 -14.79
N PHE A 265 2.63 -3.08 -13.73
CA PHE A 265 3.86 -2.30 -13.75
C PHE A 265 5.06 -3.16 -13.36
N LYS A 266 6.18 -2.93 -14.06
CA LYS A 266 7.51 -3.42 -13.67
C LYS A 266 8.19 -2.34 -12.85
N VAL A 267 8.41 -2.59 -11.57
CA VAL A 267 9.07 -1.65 -10.66
C VAL A 267 10.50 -2.12 -10.43
N PRO A 268 11.53 -1.40 -10.89
CA PRO A 268 12.92 -1.81 -10.71
C PRO A 268 13.27 -1.96 -9.23
N VAL A 269 14.20 -2.86 -8.91
CA VAL A 269 14.80 -2.96 -7.59
C VAL A 269 16.25 -2.54 -7.69
N GLY A 270 16.59 -1.40 -7.05
CA GLY A 270 17.91 -0.79 -7.20
C GLY A 270 18.00 0.24 -8.32
N GLY A 271 19.13 0.92 -8.39
CA GLY A 271 19.36 2.04 -9.30
C GLY A 271 19.97 1.64 -10.65
N TRP A 272 19.52 0.56 -11.26
CA TRP A 272 20.06 0.06 -12.53
C TRP A 272 19.32 0.62 -13.76
N ALA A 273 18.07 1.05 -13.60
CA ALA A 273 17.26 1.53 -14.70
C ALA A 273 17.87 2.79 -15.33
N LYS A 274 17.86 2.88 -16.67
CA LYS A 274 18.38 4.02 -17.43
C LYS A 274 17.53 5.28 -17.28
N ASP A 275 16.21 5.12 -17.20
CA ASP A 275 15.29 6.20 -16.96
C ASP A 275 15.54 6.78 -15.55
N PRO A 276 15.78 8.09 -15.38
CA PRO A 276 16.10 8.68 -14.09
C PRO A 276 15.01 8.49 -13.03
N LYS A 277 13.74 8.53 -13.41
CA LYS A 277 12.62 8.35 -12.51
C LYS A 277 12.52 6.89 -12.06
N LEU A 278 12.59 5.94 -12.99
CA LEU A 278 12.63 4.51 -12.67
C LEU A 278 13.86 4.15 -11.83
N CYS A 279 15.01 4.79 -12.09
CA CYS A 279 16.20 4.64 -11.27
C CYS A 279 15.95 5.10 -9.82
N GLN A 280 15.32 6.25 -9.63
CA GLN A 280 14.98 6.78 -8.31
C GLN A 280 13.99 5.88 -7.59
N VAL A 281 12.90 5.48 -8.23
CA VAL A 281 11.91 4.53 -7.70
C VAL A 281 12.59 3.22 -7.28
N GLY A 282 13.45 2.69 -8.13
CA GLY A 282 14.19 1.46 -7.81
C GLY A 282 15.11 1.61 -6.59
N GLN A 283 15.69 2.77 -6.38
CA GLN A 283 16.50 3.04 -5.18
C GLN A 283 15.64 3.08 -3.91
N PHE A 284 14.46 3.70 -3.96
CA PHE A 284 13.52 3.68 -2.83
C PHE A 284 13.03 2.25 -2.54
N LEU A 285 12.61 1.50 -3.56
CA LEU A 285 12.17 0.12 -3.37
C LEU A 285 13.29 -0.75 -2.75
N ARG A 286 14.52 -0.60 -3.22
CA ARG A 286 15.66 -1.26 -2.57
C ARG A 286 15.79 -0.84 -1.11
N ALA A 287 15.72 0.46 -0.81
CA ALA A 287 15.82 0.96 0.56
C ALA A 287 14.73 0.39 1.46
N THR A 288 13.48 0.33 0.98
CA THR A 288 12.35 -0.33 1.65
C THR A 288 12.68 -1.77 2.01
N ILE A 289 13.09 -2.57 1.03
CA ILE A 289 13.40 -4.00 1.25
C ILE A 289 14.60 -4.17 2.18
N GLU A 290 15.69 -3.39 2.00
CA GLU A 290 16.89 -3.46 2.83
C GLU A 290 16.64 -3.05 4.27
N ASN A 291 15.76 -2.07 4.51
CA ASN A 291 15.44 -1.59 5.85
C ASN A 291 14.89 -2.70 6.73
N ASP A 292 13.97 -3.51 6.19
CA ASP A 292 13.41 -4.63 6.94
C ASP A 292 13.37 -5.96 6.19
N LEU A 293 14.50 -6.32 5.56
CA LEU A 293 14.65 -7.60 4.86
C LEU A 293 14.27 -8.80 5.75
N GLU A 294 14.58 -8.71 7.04
CA GLU A 294 14.23 -9.72 8.03
C GLU A 294 12.72 -9.77 8.28
N GLY A 295 12.06 -8.62 8.44
CA GLY A 295 10.61 -8.56 8.66
C GLY A 295 9.81 -9.21 7.54
N TYR A 296 10.22 -9.00 6.30
CA TYR A 296 9.56 -9.62 5.14
C TYR A 296 9.76 -11.14 5.04
N THR A 297 10.81 -11.71 5.65
CA THR A 297 11.19 -13.10 5.38
C THR A 297 11.19 -14.02 6.60
N LEU A 298 11.28 -13.47 7.81
CA LEU A 298 11.47 -14.22 9.05
C LEU A 298 10.34 -15.23 9.31
N MET A 299 9.10 -14.79 9.23
CA MET A 299 7.93 -15.63 9.47
C MET A 299 7.85 -16.75 8.43
N ALA A 300 8.02 -16.42 7.16
CA ALA A 300 8.01 -17.38 6.07
C ALA A 300 9.13 -18.42 6.22
N TRP A 301 10.36 -17.98 6.55
CA TRP A 301 11.52 -18.88 6.68
C TRP A 301 11.40 -19.82 7.86
N GLN A 302 11.16 -19.27 9.06
CA GLN A 302 11.28 -20.04 10.31
C GLN A 302 9.97 -20.62 10.81
N SER A 303 8.87 -19.92 10.69
CA SER A 303 7.57 -20.35 11.22
C SER A 303 6.79 -21.17 10.19
N ILE A 304 6.62 -20.64 8.98
CA ILE A 304 5.79 -21.28 7.95
C ILE A 304 6.51 -22.49 7.33
N LEU A 305 7.77 -22.33 6.93
CA LEU A 305 8.52 -23.38 6.22
C LEU A 305 9.46 -24.21 7.13
N GLY A 306 9.81 -23.69 8.30
CA GLY A 306 10.74 -24.36 9.22
C GLY A 306 12.14 -24.57 8.63
N TRP A 307 12.59 -23.66 7.74
CA TRP A 307 13.91 -23.76 7.14
C TRP A 307 15.04 -23.55 8.17
N PRO A 308 16.28 -24.06 7.90
CA PRO A 308 17.39 -24.00 8.84
C PRO A 308 17.73 -22.56 9.29
N LYS A 309 17.85 -22.36 10.61
CA LYS A 309 18.12 -21.04 11.19
C LYS A 309 19.53 -20.53 10.92
N ASP A 310 20.50 -21.43 10.86
CA ASP A 310 21.91 -21.13 10.57
C ASP A 310 22.12 -20.63 9.13
N GLU A 311 21.33 -21.10 8.18
CA GLU A 311 21.35 -20.65 6.78
C GLU A 311 20.71 -19.26 6.61
N TYR A 312 19.83 -18.85 7.53
CA TYR A 312 19.06 -17.61 7.40
C TYR A 312 19.93 -16.35 7.37
N GLN A 313 20.94 -16.26 8.25
CA GLN A 313 21.82 -15.09 8.29
C GLN A 313 22.68 -14.98 7.02
N VAL A 314 23.11 -16.10 6.49
CA VAL A 314 23.84 -16.16 5.19
C VAL A 314 22.94 -15.67 4.07
N PHE A 315 21.69 -16.14 4.03
CA PHE A 315 20.71 -15.67 3.06
C PHE A 315 20.50 -14.16 3.14
N LEU A 316 20.26 -13.59 4.34
CA LEU A 316 20.07 -12.15 4.53
C LEU A 316 21.28 -11.33 4.05
N MET A 317 22.49 -11.82 4.33
CA MET A 317 23.73 -11.18 3.90
C MET A 317 23.86 -11.20 2.37
N ASP A 318 23.62 -12.33 1.73
CA ASP A 318 23.74 -12.48 0.29
C ASP A 318 22.63 -11.76 -0.46
N MET A 319 21.42 -11.70 0.11
CA MET A 319 20.35 -10.92 -0.47
C MET A 319 20.64 -9.41 -0.46
N ARG A 320 21.21 -8.87 0.65
CA ARG A 320 21.67 -7.47 0.69
C ARG A 320 22.75 -7.17 -0.36
N LYS A 321 23.66 -8.12 -0.63
CA LYS A 321 24.66 -7.96 -1.71
C LYS A 321 23.97 -7.92 -3.07
N ALA A 322 23.01 -8.82 -3.32
CA ALA A 322 22.27 -8.87 -4.57
C ALA A 322 21.47 -7.58 -4.83
N LEU A 323 20.79 -7.04 -3.82
CA LEU A 323 20.03 -5.78 -3.92
C LEU A 323 20.90 -4.57 -4.28
N ARG A 324 22.19 -4.59 -3.90
CA ARG A 324 23.15 -3.50 -4.16
C ARG A 324 23.93 -3.66 -5.45
N ASP A 325 23.92 -4.84 -6.05
CA ASP A 325 24.65 -5.11 -7.29
C ASP A 325 23.88 -4.52 -8.49
N LYS A 326 24.44 -3.47 -9.07
CA LYS A 326 23.87 -2.82 -10.26
C LYS A 326 23.84 -3.68 -11.52
N LYS A 327 24.51 -4.84 -11.50
CA LYS A 327 24.49 -5.82 -12.61
C LYS A 327 23.26 -6.74 -12.53
N VAL A 328 22.57 -6.74 -11.39
CA VAL A 328 21.32 -7.50 -11.20
C VAL A 328 20.15 -6.60 -11.59
N HIS A 329 19.63 -6.77 -12.80
CA HIS A 329 18.55 -5.95 -13.34
C HIS A 329 17.17 -6.51 -12.93
N SER A 330 16.97 -6.61 -11.62
CA SER A 330 15.74 -7.17 -11.08
C SER A 330 14.62 -6.13 -11.00
N TYR A 331 13.39 -6.61 -11.13
CA TYR A 331 12.18 -5.84 -10.87
C TYR A 331 11.13 -6.70 -10.16
N ILE A 332 10.19 -6.07 -9.46
CA ILE A 332 8.96 -6.69 -8.99
C ILE A 332 7.80 -6.25 -9.87
N ARG A 333 6.68 -6.99 -9.80
CA ARG A 333 5.44 -6.59 -10.47
C ARG A 333 4.47 -5.98 -9.46
N VAL A 334 3.84 -4.89 -9.87
CA VAL A 334 2.75 -4.25 -9.14
C VAL A 334 1.53 -4.24 -10.05
N ARG A 335 0.43 -4.76 -9.55
CA ARG A 335 -0.84 -4.85 -10.29
C ARG A 335 -1.86 -3.90 -9.70
N PHE A 336 -2.49 -3.13 -10.56
CA PHE A 336 -3.64 -2.28 -10.25
C PHE A 336 -4.86 -2.86 -10.93
N ILE A 337 -5.94 -2.99 -10.19
CA ILE A 337 -7.23 -3.35 -10.72
C ILE A 337 -8.25 -2.34 -10.26
N ASN A 338 -8.92 -1.72 -11.22
CA ASN A 338 -10.01 -0.79 -10.98
C ASN A 338 -11.30 -1.37 -11.55
N ALA A 339 -12.40 -1.19 -10.82
CA ALA A 339 -13.71 -1.61 -11.30
C ALA A 339 -14.80 -0.70 -10.72
N ARG A 340 -15.98 -0.69 -11.36
CA ARG A 340 -17.11 0.14 -10.98
C ARG A 340 -18.30 -0.74 -10.55
N LYS A 341 -18.99 -0.33 -9.51
CA LYS A 341 -20.30 -0.90 -9.17
C LYS A 341 -21.37 -0.31 -10.09
N PRO A 342 -22.19 -1.13 -10.78
CA PRO A 342 -23.24 -0.63 -11.68
C PRO A 342 -24.32 0.18 -10.97
#